data_45c22c4eec56c00c259f362ccb6fa176
#
_entry.id   45c22c4eec56c00c259f362ccb6fa176
#
_cell.length_a   1.000
_cell.length_b   1.000
_cell.length_c   1.000
_cell.angle_alpha   90.00
_cell.angle_beta   90.00
_cell.angle_gamma   90.00
#
_symmetry.space_group_name_H-M   'P 1'
#
loop_
_entity.id
_entity.type
_entity.pdbx_description
1 polymer ?
#
loop_
_entity_poly.entity_id
_entity_poly.type
_entity_poly.pdbx_seq_one_letter_code
_entity_poly.pdbx_strand_id
1 'polypeptide(L)'
;MNAKPYTVLVVDDETALRRVVERHLVREGYRALSAGTAESAYELLTAEPADAVLLDIHLPTMSGLALYLTIIHKWPKLEGCIAIMTGDADAEEVQTWLEHHNCPVIRKPFNLREISTWLESTLRWRDRETGNAGNA
;
A
#
# COMPACT_ATOMS: atom_id res chain seq x y z
N MET A 1 1.40 -26.39 -0.26
CA MET A 1 1.55 -25.95 -1.24
C MET A 1 1.85 -24.59 -1.48
N ASN A 2 2.34 -24.31 -2.40
CA ASN A 2 3.02 -23.10 -2.63
C ASN A 2 2.20 -22.14 -3.40
N ALA A 3 1.36 -21.45 -2.67
CA ALA A 3 0.68 -20.33 -3.27
C ALA A 3 1.73 -19.30 -3.64
N LYS A 4 1.51 -18.58 -4.73
CA LYS A 4 2.36 -17.46 -5.06
C LYS A 4 2.31 -16.46 -3.94
N PRO A 5 3.44 -15.85 -3.58
CA PRO A 5 3.41 -14.82 -2.56
C PRO A 5 2.66 -13.60 -3.08
N TYR A 6 2.00 -12.89 -2.19
CA TYR A 6 1.40 -11.62 -2.55
C TYR A 6 2.49 -10.59 -2.80
N THR A 7 2.24 -9.69 -3.72
CA THR A 7 3.16 -8.61 -4.05
C THR A 7 2.68 -7.32 -3.41
N VAL A 8 3.56 -6.66 -2.66
CA VAL A 8 3.25 -5.42 -1.96
C VAL A 8 4.20 -4.33 -2.46
N LEU A 9 3.64 -3.20 -2.85
CA LEU A 9 4.42 -2.05 -3.27
C LEU A 9 4.53 -1.07 -2.11
N VAL A 10 5.75 -0.65 -1.79
CA VAL A 10 6.01 0.37 -0.78
C VAL A 10 6.44 1.64 -1.48
N VAL A 11 5.74 2.74 -1.24
CA VAL A 11 6.05 4.03 -1.85
C VAL A 11 6.38 5.02 -0.74
N ASP A 12 7.66 5.41 -0.66
CA ASP A 12 8.13 6.30 0.39
C ASP A 12 9.47 6.86 -0.07
N ASP A 13 9.66 8.17 -0.01
CA ASP A 13 10.91 8.77 -0.46
C ASP A 13 12.04 8.63 0.57
N GLU A 14 11.74 8.19 1.77
CA GLU A 14 12.75 7.97 2.79
C GLU A 14 13.35 6.58 2.60
N THR A 15 14.53 6.54 2.00
CA THR A 15 15.16 5.29 1.59
C THR A 15 15.35 4.31 2.76
N ALA A 16 15.80 4.82 3.91
CA ALA A 16 16.05 3.94 5.06
C ALA A 16 14.77 3.26 5.54
N LEU A 17 13.70 4.01 5.66
CA LEU A 17 12.43 3.46 6.09
C LEU A 17 11.90 2.46 5.06
N ARG A 18 11.99 2.81 3.78
CA ARG A 18 11.52 1.93 2.71
C ARG A 18 12.24 0.59 2.76
N ARG A 19 13.56 0.61 3.00
CA ARG A 19 14.33 -0.64 3.08
C ARG A 19 13.95 -1.49 4.28
N VAL A 20 13.67 -0.85 5.41
CA VAL A 20 13.24 -1.59 6.61
C VAL A 20 11.93 -2.29 6.33
N VAL A 21 10.99 -1.58 5.71
CA VAL A 21 9.69 -2.17 5.38
C VAL A 21 9.85 -3.30 4.36
N GLU A 22 10.67 -3.09 3.33
CA GLU A 22 10.89 -4.13 2.33
C GLU A 22 11.43 -5.41 2.95
N ARG A 23 12.42 -5.30 3.84
CA ARG A 23 13.00 -6.46 4.49
C ARG A 23 11.97 -7.19 5.33
N HIS A 24 11.15 -6.43 6.02
CA HIS A 24 10.09 -7.02 6.84
C HIS A 24 9.11 -7.79 5.97
N LEU A 25 8.71 -7.21 4.84
CA LEU A 25 7.76 -7.85 3.95
C LEU A 25 8.33 -9.16 3.40
N VAL A 26 9.58 -9.15 2.97
CA VAL A 26 10.22 -10.36 2.45
C VAL A 26 10.29 -11.43 3.53
N ARG A 27 10.64 -11.02 4.76
CA ARG A 27 10.72 -11.96 5.87
C ARG A 27 9.37 -12.58 6.19
N GLU A 28 8.29 -11.85 5.94
CA GLU A 28 6.94 -12.33 6.18
C GLU A 28 6.38 -13.13 5.00
N GLY A 29 7.15 -13.31 3.94
CA GLY A 29 6.74 -14.13 2.81
C GLY A 29 6.14 -13.36 1.64
N TYR A 30 6.20 -12.04 1.65
CA TYR A 30 5.69 -11.23 0.55
C TYR A 30 6.77 -10.96 -0.47
N ARG A 31 6.35 -10.71 -1.72
CA ARG A 31 7.23 -10.13 -2.70
C ARG A 31 7.14 -8.62 -2.54
N ALA A 32 8.25 -7.95 -2.36
CA ALA A 32 8.25 -6.51 -2.11
C ALA A 32 8.77 -5.75 -3.33
N LEU A 33 8.01 -4.73 -3.75
CA LEU A 33 8.43 -3.75 -4.74
C LEU A 33 8.56 -2.43 -4.00
N SER A 34 9.47 -1.57 -4.42
CA SER A 34 9.62 -0.30 -3.72
C SER A 34 9.88 0.83 -4.69
N ALA A 35 9.33 1.99 -4.37
CA ALA A 35 9.46 3.19 -5.16
C ALA A 35 9.64 4.39 -4.26
N GLY A 36 10.54 5.30 -4.66
CA GLY A 36 10.77 6.53 -3.92
C GLY A 36 10.02 7.72 -4.47
N THR A 37 9.34 7.57 -5.61
CA THR A 37 8.60 8.65 -6.25
C THR A 37 7.28 8.13 -6.80
N ALA A 38 6.37 9.03 -7.08
CA ALA A 38 5.09 8.66 -7.69
C ALA A 38 5.29 8.06 -9.08
N GLU A 39 6.22 8.63 -9.85
CA GLU A 39 6.50 8.16 -11.20
C GLU A 39 7.01 6.72 -11.19
N SER A 40 7.94 6.44 -10.29
CA SER A 40 8.50 5.12 -10.16
C SER A 40 7.42 4.10 -9.73
N ALA A 41 6.54 4.52 -8.81
CA ALA A 41 5.45 3.67 -8.36
C ALA A 41 4.52 3.32 -9.52
N TYR A 42 4.18 4.30 -10.33
CA TYR A 42 3.30 4.09 -11.47
C TYR A 42 3.94 3.13 -12.48
N GLU A 43 5.23 3.30 -12.74
CA GLU A 43 5.96 2.42 -13.65
C GLU A 43 5.98 0.98 -13.15
N LEU A 44 6.21 0.80 -11.86
CA LEU A 44 6.23 -0.54 -11.29
C LEU A 44 4.87 -1.21 -11.38
N LEU A 45 3.81 -0.48 -11.09
CA LEU A 45 2.45 -1.03 -11.18
C LEU A 45 2.06 -1.35 -12.61
N THR A 46 2.61 -0.61 -13.58
CA THR A 46 2.36 -0.89 -14.98
C THR A 46 3.08 -2.16 -15.40
N ALA A 47 4.28 -2.39 -14.86
CA ALA A 47 5.09 -3.54 -15.25
C ALA A 47 4.60 -4.85 -14.63
N GLU A 48 4.10 -4.81 -13.41
CA GLU A 48 3.57 -6.01 -12.80
C GLU A 48 2.50 -5.67 -11.77
N PRO A 49 1.49 -6.52 -11.62
CA PRO A 49 0.39 -6.25 -10.69
C PRO A 49 0.87 -6.35 -9.24
N ALA A 50 0.33 -5.50 -8.39
CA ALA A 50 0.53 -5.59 -6.95
C ALA A 50 -0.78 -5.98 -6.31
N ASP A 51 -0.68 -6.54 -5.12
CA ASP A 51 -1.85 -6.97 -4.35
C ASP A 51 -2.21 -5.95 -3.28
N ALA A 52 -1.24 -5.16 -2.84
CA ALA A 52 -1.46 -4.12 -1.84
C ALA A 52 -0.40 -3.04 -2.00
N VAL A 53 -0.70 -1.85 -1.50
CA VAL A 53 0.21 -0.70 -1.59
C VAL A 53 0.28 -0.01 -0.24
N LEU A 54 1.50 0.30 0.18
CA LEU A 54 1.76 1.16 1.34
C LEU A 54 2.27 2.48 0.77
N LEU A 55 1.57 3.56 1.05
CA LEU A 55 1.76 4.80 0.32
C LEU A 55 1.96 5.99 1.25
N ASP A 56 3.15 6.59 1.20
CA ASP A 56 3.43 7.81 1.95
C ASP A 56 2.70 8.99 1.30
N ILE A 57 2.16 9.87 2.13
CA ILE A 57 1.48 11.05 1.64
C ILE A 57 2.46 12.06 1.06
N HIS A 58 3.63 12.21 1.69
CA HIS A 58 4.58 13.25 1.30
C HIS A 58 5.63 12.72 0.34
N LEU A 59 5.34 12.82 -0.94
CA LEU A 59 6.28 12.42 -1.99
C LEU A 59 6.81 13.66 -2.70
N PRO A 60 7.98 13.56 -3.35
CA PRO A 60 8.66 14.76 -3.87
C PRO A 60 7.88 15.56 -4.92
N THR A 61 7.27 14.90 -5.90
CA THR A 61 6.68 15.63 -7.02
C THR A 61 5.17 15.55 -7.09
N MET A 62 4.58 14.67 -6.33
CA MET A 62 3.14 14.48 -6.33
C MET A 62 2.71 14.02 -4.95
N SER A 63 1.65 14.59 -4.44
CA SER A 63 1.09 14.16 -3.17
C SER A 63 0.70 12.69 -3.25
N GLY A 64 0.94 11.94 -2.17
CA GLY A 64 0.49 10.57 -2.10
C GLY A 64 -1.03 10.44 -2.21
N LEU A 65 -1.76 11.47 -1.77
CA LEU A 65 -3.22 11.46 -1.92
C LEU A 65 -3.62 11.54 -3.38
N ALA A 66 -2.90 12.34 -4.18
CA ALA A 66 -3.15 12.40 -5.61
C ALA A 66 -2.76 11.09 -6.29
N LEU A 67 -1.66 10.50 -5.86
CA LEU A 67 -1.24 9.20 -6.41
C LEU A 67 -2.25 8.12 -6.07
N TYR A 68 -2.82 8.14 -4.87
CA TYR A 68 -3.87 7.20 -4.49
C TYR A 68 -5.02 7.23 -5.50
N LEU A 69 -5.48 8.43 -5.85
CA LEU A 69 -6.58 8.56 -6.80
C LEU A 69 -6.20 8.03 -8.18
N THR A 70 -4.97 8.31 -8.61
CA THR A 70 -4.46 7.80 -9.88
C THR A 70 -4.44 6.28 -9.88
N ILE A 71 -3.98 5.69 -8.79
CA ILE A 71 -3.87 4.24 -8.69
C ILE A 71 -5.23 3.56 -8.75
N ILE A 72 -6.20 4.02 -7.96
CA ILE A 72 -7.50 3.36 -7.94
C ILE A 72 -8.27 3.57 -9.23
N HIS A 73 -7.98 4.66 -9.95
CA HIS A 73 -8.59 4.89 -11.25
C HIS A 73 -8.02 3.94 -12.30
N LYS A 74 -6.72 3.74 -12.29
CA LYS A 74 -6.05 2.89 -13.28
C LYS A 74 -6.16 1.41 -12.92
N TRP A 75 -6.07 1.08 -11.65
CA TRP A 75 -6.13 -0.29 -11.16
C TRP A 75 -7.21 -0.40 -10.08
N PRO A 76 -8.49 -0.44 -10.49
CA PRO A 76 -9.60 -0.42 -9.52
C PRO A 76 -9.57 -1.54 -8.48
N LYS A 77 -8.92 -2.66 -8.80
CA LYS A 77 -8.82 -3.76 -7.85
C LYS A 77 -7.99 -3.41 -6.62
N LEU A 78 -7.19 -2.35 -6.71
CA LEU A 78 -6.39 -1.93 -5.56
C LEU A 78 -7.16 -1.06 -4.58
N GLU A 79 -8.35 -0.60 -4.94
CA GLU A 79 -9.17 0.14 -3.99
C GLU A 79 -9.50 -0.78 -2.82
N GLY A 80 -9.28 -0.31 -1.60
CA GLY A 80 -9.42 -1.15 -0.41
C GLY A 80 -8.16 -1.89 -0.04
N CYS A 81 -7.14 -1.88 -0.90
CA CYS A 81 -5.87 -2.56 -0.65
C CYS A 81 -4.71 -1.58 -0.56
N ILE A 82 -4.97 -0.32 -0.26
CA ILE A 82 -3.95 0.71 -0.11
C ILE A 82 -4.04 1.29 1.30
N ALA A 83 -2.92 1.35 2.01
CA ALA A 83 -2.85 2.05 3.30
C ALA A 83 -1.96 3.27 3.13
N ILE A 84 -2.42 4.38 3.68
CA ILE A 84 -1.65 5.62 3.71
C ILE A 84 -0.73 5.58 4.93
N MET A 85 0.55 5.92 4.74
CA MET A 85 1.50 6.05 5.84
C MET A 85 1.77 7.53 6.03
N THR A 86 1.66 8.05 7.25
CA THR A 86 1.89 9.47 7.45
C THR A 86 2.18 9.82 8.90
N GLY A 87 3.06 10.81 9.10
CA GLY A 87 3.27 11.43 10.40
C GLY A 87 2.29 12.57 10.67
N ASP A 88 1.54 12.97 9.64
CA ASP A 88 0.63 14.11 9.72
C ASP A 88 -0.83 13.72 9.62
N ALA A 89 -1.19 12.56 10.18
CA ALA A 89 -2.55 12.06 10.05
C ALA A 89 -3.60 13.02 10.60
N ASP A 90 -3.20 13.88 11.55
CA ASP A 90 -4.13 14.83 12.16
C ASP A 90 -4.19 16.17 11.43
N ALA A 91 -3.40 16.36 10.37
CA ALA A 91 -3.45 17.56 9.57
C ALA A 91 -4.85 17.72 8.97
N GLU A 92 -5.32 18.96 8.92
CA GLU A 92 -6.69 19.23 8.48
C GLU A 92 -6.95 18.72 7.07
N GLU A 93 -6.01 18.93 6.15
CA GLU A 93 -6.21 18.49 4.77
C GLU A 93 -6.28 16.97 4.66
N VAL A 94 -5.52 16.26 5.50
CA VAL A 94 -5.54 14.81 5.51
C VAL A 94 -6.87 14.32 6.06
N GLN A 95 -7.33 14.92 7.15
CA GLN A 95 -8.61 14.56 7.76
C GLN A 95 -9.76 14.80 6.79
N THR A 96 -9.74 15.94 6.08
CA THR A 96 -10.77 16.25 5.10
C THR A 96 -10.78 15.20 3.99
N TRP A 97 -9.59 14.83 3.51
CA TRP A 97 -9.50 13.83 2.45
C TRP A 97 -10.03 12.48 2.93
N LEU A 98 -9.68 12.09 4.16
CA LEU A 98 -10.12 10.82 4.71
C LEU A 98 -11.64 10.74 4.91
N GLU A 99 -12.30 11.88 5.09
CA GLU A 99 -13.75 11.90 5.19
C GLU A 99 -14.42 11.46 3.90
N HIS A 100 -13.73 11.61 2.79
CA HIS A 100 -14.27 11.27 1.47
C HIS A 100 -13.71 9.98 0.90
N HIS A 101 -12.74 9.37 1.57
CA HIS A 101 -12.08 8.19 1.07
C HIS A 101 -11.86 7.19 2.20
N ASN A 102 -12.46 6.03 2.07
CA ASN A 102 -12.32 5.00 3.10
C ASN A 102 -10.98 4.29 2.91
N CYS A 103 -9.95 4.84 3.52
CA CYS A 103 -8.59 4.37 3.35
C CYS A 103 -7.90 4.20 4.70
N PRO A 104 -7.34 3.03 4.99
CA PRO A 104 -6.62 2.82 6.25
C PRO A 104 -5.40 3.73 6.36
N VAL A 105 -5.09 4.13 7.58
CA VAL A 105 -3.95 4.99 7.86
C VAL A 105 -3.03 4.30 8.85
N ILE A 106 -1.75 4.25 8.52
CA ILE A 106 -0.71 3.78 9.43
C ILE A 106 0.10 4.99 9.82
N ARG A 107 0.02 5.37 11.11
CA ARG A 107 0.67 6.59 11.59
C ARG A 107 2.15 6.36 11.81
N LYS A 108 2.97 7.28 11.34
CA LYS A 108 4.41 7.27 11.60
C LYS A 108 4.68 7.99 12.93
N PRO A 109 5.56 7.50 13.78
CA PRO A 109 6.30 6.23 13.65
C PRO A 109 5.38 5.05 13.95
N PHE A 110 5.62 3.94 13.24
CA PHE A 110 4.83 2.74 13.43
C PHE A 110 5.75 1.58 13.77
N ASN A 111 5.18 0.48 14.28
CA ASN A 111 5.94 -0.74 14.37
C ASN A 111 5.55 -1.65 13.18
N LEU A 112 6.45 -2.55 12.83
CA LEU A 112 6.25 -3.36 11.63
C LEU A 112 5.07 -4.32 11.75
N ARG A 113 4.67 -4.63 12.98
CA ARG A 113 3.50 -5.49 13.20
C ARG A 113 2.21 -4.84 12.69
N GLU A 114 2.13 -3.52 12.75
CA GLU A 114 0.96 -2.83 12.23
C GLU A 114 0.79 -3.08 10.75
N ILE A 115 1.90 -3.09 10.01
CA ILE A 115 1.88 -3.40 8.59
C ILE A 115 1.44 -4.84 8.37
N SER A 116 2.03 -5.77 9.13
CA SER A 116 1.68 -7.19 8.99
C SER A 116 0.20 -7.44 9.28
N THR A 117 -0.32 -6.83 10.33
CA THR A 117 -1.71 -7.00 10.71
C THR A 117 -2.64 -6.47 9.62
N TRP A 118 -2.32 -5.28 9.09
CA TRP A 118 -3.14 -4.71 8.03
C TRP A 118 -3.13 -5.59 6.78
N LEU A 119 -1.95 -6.07 6.39
CA LEU A 119 -1.83 -6.91 5.20
C LEU A 119 -2.59 -8.22 5.36
N GLU A 120 -2.45 -8.87 6.51
CA GLU A 120 -3.12 -10.14 6.74
C GLU A 120 -4.64 -10.00 6.62
N SER A 121 -5.21 -9.00 7.27
CA SER A 121 -6.65 -8.85 7.20
C SER A 121 -7.11 -8.38 5.82
N THR A 122 -6.35 -7.50 5.18
CA THR A 122 -6.72 -6.96 3.88
C THR A 122 -6.67 -8.02 2.80
N LEU A 123 -5.61 -8.80 2.76
CA LEU A 123 -5.45 -9.81 1.71
C LEU A 123 -6.35 -11.00 1.94
N ARG A 124 -6.63 -11.34 3.20
CA ARG A 124 -7.59 -12.39 3.50
C ARG A 124 -9.00 -11.99 3.06
N TRP A 125 -9.37 -10.75 3.32
CA TRP A 125 -10.67 -10.24 2.89
C TRP A 125 -10.76 -10.23 1.36
N ARG A 126 -9.72 -9.77 0.70
CA ARG A 126 -9.68 -9.71 -0.76
C ARG A 126 -9.85 -11.10 -1.37
N ASP A 127 -9.19 -12.09 -0.81
CA ASP A 127 -9.30 -13.46 -1.30
C ASP A 127 -10.71 -13.99 -1.18
N ARG A 128 -11.39 -13.66 -0.09
CA ARG A 128 -12.78 -14.09 0.07
C ARG A 128 -13.70 -13.44 -0.94
N GLU A 129 -13.42 -12.16 -1.26
CA GLU A 129 -14.29 -11.42 -2.19
C GLU A 129 -14.07 -11.84 -3.64
N THR A 130 -12.86 -12.28 -3.97
CA THR A 130 -12.52 -12.57 -5.36
C THR A 130 -12.17 -14.02 -5.59
N GLY A 131 -11.27 -14.56 -4.80
CA GLY A 131 -10.72 -15.87 -5.04
C GLY A 131 -11.64 -17.00 -4.70
N ASN A 132 -12.39 -16.85 -3.63
CA ASN A 132 -13.26 -17.90 -3.20
C ASN A 132 -14.39 -18.16 -4.16
N ALA A 133 -14.82 -17.14 -4.84
CA ALA A 133 -15.84 -17.32 -5.84
C ALA A 133 -15.38 -18.31 -6.88
N GLY A 134 -14.11 -18.28 -7.21
CA GLY A 134 -13.59 -19.19 -8.20
C GLY A 134 -13.14 -20.51 -7.63
N ASN A 135 -12.99 -20.59 -6.30
CA ASN A 135 -12.49 -21.78 -5.68
C ASN A 135 -13.52 -22.59 -4.97
N ALA A 136 -14.68 -22.15 -5.05
CA ALA A 136 -15.76 -22.83 -4.35
C ALA A 136 -15.90 -24.26 -4.83
#